data_f15a1ed8480f71250e823912631dc46f
#
_entry.id   f15a1ed8480f71250e823912631dc46f
#
_cell.length_a   1.000
_cell.length_b   1.000
_cell.length_c   1.000
_cell.angle_alpha   90.00
_cell.angle_beta   90.00
_cell.angle_gamma   90.00
#
_symmetry.space_group_name_H-M   'P 1'
#
loop_
_entity.id
_entity.type
_entity.pdbx_description
1 polymer ?
#
loop_
_entity_poly.entity_id
_entity_poly.type
_entity_poly.pdbx_seq_one_letter_code
_entity_poly.pdbx_strand_id
1 'polypeptide(L)'
;MDFYHRLLEAAGSDHVLRDEPMAVHTTFRIGGPADYFVEPADASALAKGIALCREVDVDYFVTGNGSNLLVGDGGYRGVIFHICHTMDHIQYEEQEGELLVEAGAGVMLSRLARQVSSMGYTGFEYATGIPGTLGGGVTMNAGAYGGEISDNI
;
A
#
# COMPACT_ATOMS: atom_id res chain seq x y z
N MET A 1 -21.21 -18.50 -9.39
CA MET A 1 -20.33 -18.17 -8.26
C MET A 1 -20.63 -16.73 -7.91
N ASP A 2 -20.84 -16.41 -6.64
CA ASP A 2 -21.09 -15.04 -6.21
C ASP A 2 -19.82 -14.19 -6.21
N PHE A 3 -19.95 -12.89 -6.08
CA PHE A 3 -18.84 -11.94 -6.14
C PHE A 3 -17.75 -12.25 -5.09
N TYR A 4 -18.14 -12.62 -3.87
CA TYR A 4 -17.21 -12.92 -2.79
C TYR A 4 -16.28 -14.10 -3.12
N HIS A 5 -16.82 -15.19 -3.65
CA HIS A 5 -16.01 -16.35 -4.04
C HIS A 5 -15.07 -16.04 -5.23
N ARG A 6 -15.55 -15.24 -6.20
CA ARG A 6 -14.70 -14.76 -7.30
C ARG A 6 -13.56 -13.87 -6.79
N LEU A 7 -13.84 -13.05 -5.78
CA LEU A 7 -12.85 -12.16 -5.17
C LEU A 7 -11.79 -12.95 -4.40
N LEU A 8 -12.16 -14.01 -3.67
CA LEU A 8 -11.23 -14.95 -3.03
C LEU A 8 -10.30 -15.60 -4.04
N GLU A 9 -10.84 -16.11 -5.15
CA GLU A 9 -10.02 -16.71 -6.21
C GLU A 9 -9.08 -15.68 -6.85
N ALA A 10 -9.55 -14.48 -7.11
CA ALA A 10 -8.76 -13.41 -7.73
C ALA A 10 -7.65 -12.92 -6.80
N ALA A 11 -7.93 -12.76 -5.51
CA ALA A 11 -6.99 -12.28 -4.52
C ALA A 11 -5.82 -13.26 -4.26
N GLY A 12 -5.99 -14.54 -4.60
CA GLY A 12 -4.98 -15.58 -4.39
C GLY A 12 -4.61 -15.78 -2.91
N SER A 13 -5.49 -15.38 -2.00
CA SER A 13 -5.30 -15.47 -0.56
C SER A 13 -6.65 -15.67 0.14
N ASP A 14 -6.61 -16.26 1.34
CA ASP A 14 -7.78 -16.38 2.21
C ASP A 14 -8.10 -15.06 2.96
N HIS A 15 -7.32 -14.00 2.71
CA HIS A 15 -7.45 -12.71 3.39
C HIS A 15 -8.43 -11.78 2.65
N VAL A 16 -9.69 -12.22 2.59
CA VAL A 16 -10.82 -11.39 2.15
C VAL A 16 -11.80 -11.29 3.31
N LEU A 17 -11.78 -10.15 3.99
CA LEU A 17 -12.66 -9.86 5.11
C LEU A 17 -13.90 -9.13 4.61
N ARG A 18 -15.04 -9.37 5.25
CA ARG A 18 -16.31 -8.68 4.97
C ARG A 18 -16.66 -7.78 6.13
N ASP A 19 -17.26 -6.64 5.81
CA ASP A 19 -17.69 -5.65 6.82
C ASP A 19 -16.54 -5.24 7.77
N GLU A 20 -15.32 -5.12 7.22
CA GLU A 20 -14.10 -4.89 8.00
C GLU A 20 -14.00 -3.42 8.43
N PRO A 21 -13.93 -3.14 9.76
CA PRO A 21 -13.82 -1.78 10.27
C PRO A 21 -12.55 -1.09 9.81
N MET A 22 -12.66 -0.02 9.04
CA MET A 22 -11.49 0.73 8.56
C MET A 22 -10.74 1.46 9.68
N ALA A 23 -11.35 1.64 10.84
CA ALA A 23 -10.70 2.22 12.02
C ALA A 23 -9.44 1.45 12.46
N VAL A 24 -9.35 0.14 12.20
CA VAL A 24 -8.15 -0.66 12.55
C VAL A 24 -7.07 -0.60 11.48
N HIS A 25 -7.38 -0.05 10.28
CA HIS A 25 -6.50 0.06 9.13
C HIS A 25 -6.11 1.49 8.79
N THR A 26 -6.43 2.47 9.65
CA THR A 26 -6.04 3.87 9.50
C THR A 26 -5.29 4.37 10.72
N THR A 27 -4.33 5.28 10.53
CA THR A 27 -3.60 5.88 11.65
C THR A 27 -4.48 6.82 12.47
N PHE A 28 -5.55 7.35 11.90
CA PHE A 28 -6.56 8.15 12.63
C PHE A 28 -7.41 7.30 13.57
N ARG A 29 -7.42 5.97 13.38
CA ARG A 29 -8.22 5.01 14.17
C ARG A 29 -9.72 5.32 14.18
N ILE A 30 -10.22 5.87 13.09
CA ILE A 30 -11.62 6.11 12.79
C ILE A 30 -11.95 5.59 11.41
N GLY A 31 -13.20 5.20 11.19
CA GLY A 31 -13.72 4.72 9.92
C GLY A 31 -14.67 3.56 10.08
N GLY A 32 -15.83 3.65 9.44
CA GLY A 32 -16.82 2.57 9.36
C GLY A 32 -16.33 1.42 8.49
N PRO A 33 -17.16 0.38 8.31
CA PRO A 33 -16.74 -0.85 7.63
C PRO A 33 -16.59 -0.68 6.11
N ALA A 34 -15.59 -1.35 5.54
CA ALA A 34 -15.55 -1.64 4.11
C ALA A 34 -16.36 -2.90 3.81
N ASP A 35 -17.11 -2.93 2.69
CA ASP A 35 -17.86 -4.14 2.31
C ASP A 35 -16.93 -5.33 2.15
N TYR A 36 -15.75 -5.10 1.53
CA TYR A 36 -14.69 -6.09 1.40
C TYR A 36 -13.33 -5.44 1.65
N PHE A 37 -12.52 -6.09 2.47
CA PHE A 37 -11.12 -5.74 2.70
C PHE A 37 -10.25 -6.90 2.27
N VAL A 38 -9.30 -6.66 1.37
CA VAL A 38 -8.54 -7.70 0.67
C VAL A 38 -7.05 -7.44 0.80
N GLU A 39 -6.29 -8.43 1.23
CA GLU A 39 -4.83 -8.44 1.15
C GLU A 39 -4.41 -9.36 -0.01
N PRO A 40 -4.17 -8.83 -1.22
CA PRO A 40 -3.82 -9.65 -2.36
C PRO A 40 -2.45 -10.31 -2.16
N ALA A 41 -2.31 -11.56 -2.60
CA ALA A 41 -1.09 -12.34 -2.41
C ALA A 41 0.13 -11.72 -3.11
N ASP A 42 -0.09 -11.09 -4.27
CA ASP A 42 0.93 -10.43 -5.08
C ASP A 42 0.30 -9.40 -6.05
N ALA A 43 1.14 -8.77 -6.87
CA ALA A 43 0.71 -7.80 -7.86
C ALA A 43 -0.22 -8.41 -8.95
N SER A 44 -0.05 -9.70 -9.28
CA SER A 44 -0.93 -10.40 -10.24
C SER A 44 -2.32 -10.59 -9.64
N ALA A 45 -2.39 -11.00 -8.38
CA ALA A 45 -3.64 -11.14 -7.63
C ALA A 45 -4.36 -9.80 -7.49
N LEU A 46 -3.64 -8.72 -7.18
CA LEU A 46 -4.18 -7.37 -7.17
C LEU A 46 -4.80 -7.00 -8.52
N ALA A 47 -4.06 -7.21 -9.61
CA ALA A 47 -4.55 -6.90 -10.97
C ALA A 47 -5.81 -7.68 -11.33
N LYS A 48 -5.89 -8.97 -10.96
CA LYS A 48 -7.10 -9.79 -11.15
C LYS A 48 -8.28 -9.29 -10.32
N GLY A 49 -8.04 -8.94 -9.06
CA GLY A 49 -9.06 -8.35 -8.18
C GLY A 49 -9.63 -7.05 -8.73
N ILE A 50 -8.77 -6.14 -9.19
CA ILE A 50 -9.17 -4.88 -9.84
C ILE A 50 -9.95 -5.16 -11.13
N ALA A 51 -9.50 -6.10 -11.97
CA ALA A 51 -10.20 -6.46 -13.20
C ALA A 51 -11.61 -7.01 -12.90
N LEU A 52 -11.73 -7.84 -11.86
CA LEU A 52 -13.03 -8.34 -11.40
C LEU A 52 -13.95 -7.21 -10.95
N CYS A 53 -13.47 -6.26 -10.15
CA CYS A 53 -14.28 -5.12 -9.70
C CYS A 53 -14.81 -4.31 -10.89
N ARG A 54 -13.96 -4.06 -11.89
CA ARG A 54 -14.34 -3.36 -13.13
C ARG A 54 -15.35 -4.13 -13.96
N GLU A 55 -15.20 -5.45 -14.06
CA GLU A 55 -16.13 -6.32 -14.82
C GLU A 55 -17.55 -6.25 -14.26
N VAL A 56 -17.70 -6.18 -12.94
CA VAL A 56 -19.01 -6.23 -12.29
C VAL A 56 -19.49 -4.87 -11.75
N ASP A 57 -18.80 -3.79 -12.10
CA ASP A 57 -19.09 -2.40 -11.72
C ASP A 57 -19.17 -2.20 -10.19
N VAL A 58 -18.17 -2.75 -9.48
CA VAL A 58 -17.98 -2.56 -8.04
C VAL A 58 -16.82 -1.58 -7.81
N ASP A 59 -17.08 -0.57 -7.00
CA ASP A 59 -16.05 0.41 -6.62
C ASP A 59 -14.90 -0.27 -5.87
N TYR A 60 -13.68 0.22 -6.09
CA TYR A 60 -12.51 -0.24 -5.35
C TYR A 60 -11.56 0.91 -5.03
N PHE A 61 -10.77 0.72 -3.99
CA PHE A 61 -9.71 1.61 -3.58
C PHE A 61 -8.47 0.81 -3.18
N VAL A 62 -7.28 1.29 -3.58
CA VAL A 62 -6.01 0.67 -3.20
C VAL A 62 -5.37 1.52 -2.12
N THR A 63 -5.02 0.91 -0.99
CA THR A 63 -4.39 1.59 0.14
C THR A 63 -3.13 0.89 0.61
N GLY A 64 -2.18 1.66 1.13
CA GLY A 64 -1.06 1.14 1.93
C GLY A 64 -1.40 1.17 3.41
N ASN A 65 -0.52 1.73 4.23
CA ASN A 65 -0.65 1.79 5.71
C ASN A 65 -1.79 2.67 6.25
N GLY A 66 -2.64 3.25 5.37
CA GLY A 66 -3.76 4.08 5.79
C GLY A 66 -3.37 5.35 6.56
N SER A 67 -2.13 5.83 6.40
CA SER A 67 -1.60 6.96 7.16
C SER A 67 -2.08 8.34 6.65
N ASN A 68 -2.59 8.37 5.43
CA ASN A 68 -3.18 9.58 4.84
C ASN A 68 -4.62 9.32 4.37
N LEU A 69 -5.34 8.43 5.06
CA LEU A 69 -6.68 8.02 4.71
C LEU A 69 -7.64 8.35 5.85
N LEU A 70 -8.68 9.10 5.53
CA LEU A 70 -9.81 9.38 6.42
C LEU A 70 -11.05 8.68 5.87
N VAL A 71 -11.59 7.75 6.64
CA VAL A 71 -12.82 7.02 6.29
C VAL A 71 -13.95 7.46 7.20
N GLY A 72 -15.08 7.84 6.61
CA GLY A 72 -16.27 8.26 7.37
C GLY A 72 -16.95 7.07 8.08
N ASP A 73 -17.87 7.37 9.00
CA ASP A 73 -18.61 6.36 9.79
C ASP A 73 -19.44 5.41 8.92
N GLY A 74 -19.89 5.86 7.76
CA GLY A 74 -20.59 5.04 6.77
C GLY A 74 -19.73 3.95 6.13
N GLY A 75 -18.41 4.03 6.30
CA GLY A 75 -17.45 3.09 5.71
C GLY A 75 -17.25 3.27 4.21
N TYR A 76 -16.86 2.19 3.54
CA TYR A 76 -16.60 2.17 2.10
C TYR A 76 -17.47 1.11 1.43
N ARG A 77 -18.27 1.52 0.44
CA ARG A 77 -19.10 0.61 -0.36
C ARG A 77 -18.29 0.12 -1.54
N GLY A 78 -17.74 -1.10 -1.42
CA GLY A 78 -16.88 -1.71 -2.43
C GLY A 78 -15.72 -2.49 -1.83
N VAL A 79 -14.60 -2.55 -2.57
CA VAL A 79 -13.41 -3.33 -2.21
C VAL A 79 -12.24 -2.43 -1.84
N ILE A 80 -11.68 -2.59 -0.65
CA ILE A 80 -10.38 -2.03 -0.27
C ILE A 80 -9.30 -3.08 -0.52
N PHE A 81 -8.36 -2.79 -1.42
CA PHE A 81 -7.14 -3.59 -1.58
C PHE A 81 -6.03 -2.99 -0.72
N HIS A 82 -5.60 -3.72 0.29
CA HIS A 82 -4.55 -3.31 1.22
C HIS A 82 -3.21 -3.90 0.79
N ILE A 83 -2.25 -3.02 0.48
CA ILE A 83 -0.91 -3.38 0.03
C ILE A 83 0.08 -3.08 1.14
N CYS A 84 0.58 -4.13 1.80
CA CYS A 84 1.58 -4.04 2.84
C CYS A 84 2.57 -5.19 2.76
N HIS A 85 2.34 -6.24 3.52
CA HIS A 85 3.29 -7.32 3.75
C HIS A 85 3.54 -8.22 2.54
N THR A 86 2.55 -8.37 1.66
CA THR A 86 2.64 -9.26 0.49
C THR A 86 3.47 -8.68 -0.66
N MET A 87 3.74 -7.37 -0.64
CA MET A 87 4.52 -6.66 -1.66
C MET A 87 5.58 -5.78 -1.00
N ASP A 88 6.39 -6.34 -0.09
CA ASP A 88 7.39 -5.60 0.70
C ASP A 88 8.85 -6.00 0.42
N HIS A 89 9.12 -6.62 -0.72
CA HIS A 89 10.47 -6.97 -1.16
C HIS A 89 11.32 -5.73 -1.43
N ILE A 90 12.63 -5.81 -1.20
CA ILE A 90 13.60 -4.77 -1.51
C ILE A 90 14.84 -5.43 -2.13
N GLN A 91 15.36 -4.84 -3.20
CA GLN A 91 16.61 -5.20 -3.83
C GLN A 91 17.49 -3.95 -3.96
N TYR A 92 18.79 -4.12 -3.82
CA TYR A 92 19.77 -3.05 -3.88
C TYR A 92 20.83 -3.37 -4.93
N GLU A 93 21.20 -2.37 -5.73
CA GLU A 93 22.28 -2.44 -6.69
C GLU A 93 23.12 -1.17 -6.62
N GLU A 94 24.42 -1.33 -6.38
CA GLU A 94 25.36 -0.20 -6.38
C GLU A 94 25.83 0.08 -7.80
N GLN A 95 25.64 1.31 -8.27
CA GLN A 95 26.04 1.75 -9.59
C GLN A 95 26.72 3.11 -9.51
N GLU A 96 28.01 3.18 -9.89
CA GLU A 96 28.79 4.43 -10.05
C GLU A 96 28.74 5.37 -8.82
N GLY A 97 28.61 4.80 -7.61
CA GLY A 97 28.54 5.57 -6.35
C GLY A 97 27.12 5.95 -5.93
N GLU A 98 26.13 5.56 -6.69
CA GLU A 98 24.72 5.66 -6.37
C GLU A 98 24.15 4.32 -5.93
N LEU A 99 23.04 4.33 -5.20
CA LEU A 99 22.31 3.14 -4.80
C LEU A 99 20.98 3.09 -5.55
N LEU A 100 20.88 2.18 -6.53
CA LEU A 100 19.61 1.85 -7.14
C LEU A 100 18.82 0.92 -6.22
N VAL A 101 17.59 1.28 -5.91
CA VAL A 101 16.71 0.49 -5.05
C VAL A 101 15.45 0.10 -5.81
N GLU A 102 15.25 -1.20 -6.01
CA GLU A 102 13.96 -1.75 -6.42
C GLU A 102 13.20 -2.22 -5.19
N ALA A 103 12.01 -1.67 -4.98
CA ALA A 103 11.21 -1.99 -3.80
C ALA A 103 9.73 -2.12 -4.12
N GLY A 104 9.07 -3.07 -3.47
CA GLY A 104 7.63 -3.28 -3.59
C GLY A 104 6.83 -2.14 -2.98
N ALA A 105 5.63 -1.91 -3.51
CA ALA A 105 4.75 -0.82 -3.08
C ALA A 105 4.34 -0.89 -1.60
N GLY A 106 4.40 -2.08 -0.98
CA GLY A 106 4.08 -2.32 0.42
C GLY A 106 5.21 -2.01 1.40
N VAL A 107 6.41 -1.70 0.92
CA VAL A 107 7.56 -1.37 1.78
C VAL A 107 7.27 -0.09 2.57
N MET A 108 7.47 -0.14 3.88
CA MET A 108 7.35 1.05 4.73
C MET A 108 8.47 2.04 4.42
N LEU A 109 8.13 3.30 4.13
CA LEU A 109 9.09 4.37 3.84
C LEU A 109 10.14 4.52 4.94
N SER A 110 9.72 4.49 6.19
CA SER A 110 10.63 4.58 7.34
C SER A 110 11.60 3.39 7.46
N ARG A 111 11.21 2.20 7.01
CA ARG A 111 12.09 1.02 6.95
C ARG A 111 13.14 1.21 5.84
N LEU A 112 12.68 1.60 4.66
CA LEU A 112 13.55 1.82 3.50
C LEU A 112 14.59 2.90 3.79
N ALA A 113 14.16 4.05 4.32
CA ALA A 113 15.04 5.16 4.64
C ALA A 113 16.14 4.78 5.66
N ARG A 114 15.77 4.02 6.71
CA ARG A 114 16.76 3.51 7.68
C ARG A 114 17.76 2.54 7.06
N GLN A 115 17.31 1.66 6.16
CA GLN A 115 18.19 0.70 5.49
C GLN A 115 19.18 1.43 4.58
N VAL A 116 18.71 2.35 3.73
CA VAL A 116 19.56 3.17 2.84
C VAL A 116 20.59 3.96 3.64
N SER A 117 20.19 4.65 4.72
CA SER A 117 21.12 5.37 5.62
C SER A 117 22.14 4.44 6.27
N SER A 118 21.76 3.22 6.69
CA SER A 118 22.68 2.27 7.30
C SER A 118 23.74 1.75 6.33
N MET A 119 23.48 1.82 5.01
CA MET A 119 24.44 1.49 3.96
C MET A 119 25.37 2.67 3.61
N GLY A 120 25.18 3.83 4.24
CA GLY A 120 26.03 5.03 4.06
C GLY A 120 25.56 5.96 2.92
N TYR A 121 24.38 5.74 2.35
CA TYR A 121 23.81 6.60 1.33
C TYR A 121 22.93 7.69 1.96
N THR A 122 22.88 8.85 1.30
CA THR A 122 22.16 10.05 1.73
C THR A 122 21.11 10.47 0.70
N GLY A 123 20.19 11.37 1.10
CA GLY A 123 19.18 11.95 0.21
C GLY A 123 17.78 11.38 0.42
N PHE A 124 17.63 10.35 1.25
CA PHE A 124 16.31 9.74 1.54
C PHE A 124 15.92 9.81 3.04
N GLU A 125 16.66 10.60 3.84
CA GLU A 125 16.47 10.70 5.29
C GLU A 125 15.11 11.29 5.67
N TYR A 126 14.57 12.20 4.86
CA TYR A 126 13.27 12.81 5.07
C TYR A 126 12.14 11.78 5.21
N ALA A 127 12.27 10.63 4.54
CA ALA A 127 11.26 9.58 4.54
C ALA A 127 11.23 8.77 5.86
N THR A 128 12.23 8.92 6.75
CA THR A 128 12.32 8.17 8.01
C THR A 128 11.12 8.39 8.92
N GLY A 129 10.55 9.60 8.92
CA GLY A 129 9.39 9.98 9.74
C GLY A 129 8.04 9.78 9.06
N ILE A 130 8.00 9.38 7.80
CA ILE A 130 6.74 9.21 7.06
C ILE A 130 6.15 7.83 7.35
N PRO A 131 4.94 7.74 7.95
CA PRO A 131 4.37 6.46 8.38
C PRO A 131 3.62 5.71 7.25
N GLY A 132 3.95 6.00 5.99
CA GLY A 132 3.32 5.43 4.80
C GLY A 132 4.13 4.29 4.17
N THR A 133 3.50 3.59 3.23
CA THR A 133 4.18 2.66 2.32
C THR A 133 4.78 3.40 1.12
N LEU A 134 5.76 2.78 0.45
CA LEU A 134 6.39 3.34 -0.74
C LEU A 134 5.35 3.66 -1.84
N GLY A 135 4.46 2.73 -2.15
CA GLY A 135 3.42 2.95 -3.15
C GLY A 135 2.48 4.11 -2.81
N GLY A 136 2.08 4.23 -1.53
CA GLY A 136 1.32 5.37 -1.04
C GLY A 136 2.11 6.68 -1.12
N GLY A 137 3.39 6.64 -0.76
CA GLY A 137 4.31 7.77 -0.85
C GLY A 137 4.48 8.27 -2.29
N VAL A 138 4.71 7.37 -3.24
CA VAL A 138 4.81 7.71 -4.67
C VAL A 138 3.51 8.34 -5.17
N THR A 139 2.36 7.72 -4.86
CA THR A 139 1.05 8.22 -5.28
C THR A 139 0.77 9.65 -4.80
N MET A 140 1.21 9.97 -3.59
CA MET A 140 0.97 11.27 -2.94
C MET A 140 2.13 12.24 -3.09
N ASN A 141 3.22 11.85 -3.74
CA ASN A 141 4.50 12.58 -3.70
C ASN A 141 4.87 12.98 -2.26
N ALA A 142 4.88 12.00 -1.35
CA ALA A 142 5.05 12.25 0.07
C ALA A 142 6.38 12.93 0.36
N GLY A 143 6.35 13.97 1.18
CA GLY A 143 7.53 14.74 1.54
C GLY A 143 7.54 15.18 2.99
N ALA A 144 8.73 15.48 3.49
CA ALA A 144 8.96 16.03 4.81
C ALA A 144 10.32 16.75 4.86
N TYR A 145 10.44 17.78 5.69
CA TYR A 145 11.71 18.47 5.94
C TYR A 145 12.42 18.99 4.68
N GLY A 146 11.65 19.29 3.63
CA GLY A 146 12.19 19.85 2.38
C GLY A 146 12.62 18.84 1.33
N GLY A 147 12.47 17.53 1.57
CA GLY A 147 12.62 16.46 0.57
C GLY A 147 11.29 15.83 0.23
N GLU A 148 11.14 15.27 -0.95
CA GLU A 148 9.96 14.58 -1.44
C GLU A 148 10.31 13.39 -2.33
N ILE A 149 9.35 12.48 -2.54
CA ILE A 149 9.59 11.22 -3.28
C ILE A 149 10.08 11.48 -4.71
N SER A 150 9.58 12.50 -5.39
CA SER A 150 10.00 12.86 -6.75
C SER A 150 11.48 13.25 -6.87
N ASP A 151 12.17 13.53 -5.76
CA ASP A 151 13.61 13.81 -5.77
C ASP A 151 14.43 12.53 -5.97
N ASN A 152 13.85 11.36 -5.78
CA ASN A 152 14.54 10.07 -5.72
C ASN A 152 14.05 9.02 -6.73
N ILE A 153 13.06 9.32 -7.59
CA ILE A 153 12.48 8.37 -8.56
C ILE A 153 12.59 8.88 -9.99
#